data_2c2b2a377a31e4748c3bdb156900e490
#
_entry.id   2c2b2a377a31e4748c3bdb156900e490
#
_cell.length_a   1.000
_cell.length_b   1.000
_cell.length_c   1.000
_cell.angle_alpha   90.00
_cell.angle_beta   90.00
_cell.angle_gamma   90.00
#
_symmetry.space_group_name_H-M   'P 1'
#
loop_
_entity.id
_entity.type
_entity.pdbx_description
1 polymer ?
#
loop_
_entity_poly.entity_id
_entity_poly.type
_entity_poly.pdbx_seq_one_letter_code
_entity_poly.pdbx_strand_id
1 'polypeptide(L)'
;KKGHRVVLQPAMGLPSGYSAGYSYEYFGGNATYMIIPEVAINLGCVLPYHGSYFAAASLAEPMCCIIGAYNANYHTTPYVYEHRMGVKPGGNIALLACAGPMGIGAIDYAINGGLQPSRVVVVDIDEARLAQAKKLLPVKQAAEKGIELIYVNTAGMADPAAQLRALTDGAG
;
A
#
# COMPACT_ATOMS: atom_id res chain seq x y z
N LYS A 1 -5.81 9.22 -28.28
CA LYS A 1 -6.05 10.46 -29.08
C LYS A 1 -5.36 11.63 -28.37
N LYS A 2 -4.91 12.64 -29.17
CA LYS A 2 -4.30 13.86 -28.61
C LYS A 2 -5.23 14.52 -27.57
N GLY A 3 -4.66 14.92 -26.41
CA GLY A 3 -5.41 15.56 -25.33
C GLY A 3 -6.05 14.60 -24.30
N HIS A 4 -5.99 13.29 -24.50
CA HIS A 4 -6.46 12.35 -23.49
C HIS A 4 -5.43 12.25 -22.35
N ARG A 5 -5.92 12.26 -21.12
CA ARG A 5 -5.12 11.97 -19.94
C ARG A 5 -5.05 10.47 -19.72
N VAL A 6 -3.86 9.98 -19.39
CA VAL A 6 -3.64 8.55 -19.12
C VAL A 6 -2.73 8.37 -17.92
N VAL A 7 -2.84 7.20 -17.30
CA VAL A 7 -1.84 6.64 -16.38
C VAL A 7 -1.28 5.38 -17.00
N LEU A 8 -0.07 5.02 -16.63
CA LEU A 8 0.62 3.86 -17.17
C LEU A 8 0.73 2.78 -16.10
N GLN A 9 0.41 1.55 -16.49
CA GLN A 9 0.72 0.36 -15.72
C GLN A 9 2.11 -0.15 -16.16
N PRO A 10 3.13 -0.08 -15.30
CA PRO A 10 4.49 -0.48 -15.67
C PRO A 10 4.70 -1.99 -15.71
N ALA A 11 3.93 -2.76 -14.97
CA ALA A 11 4.04 -4.21 -14.94
C ALA A 11 3.44 -4.85 -16.20
N MET A 12 4.28 -5.08 -17.19
CA MET A 12 3.87 -5.58 -18.51
C MET A 12 3.71 -7.11 -18.56
N GLY A 13 4.24 -7.85 -17.57
CA GLY A 13 4.11 -9.30 -17.49
C GLY A 13 4.80 -10.07 -18.64
N LEU A 14 5.78 -9.45 -19.30
CA LEU A 14 6.49 -10.06 -20.42
C LEU A 14 7.46 -11.16 -19.95
N PRO A 15 7.59 -12.27 -20.72
CA PRO A 15 8.59 -13.32 -20.40
C PRO A 15 10.02 -12.80 -20.36
N SER A 16 10.33 -11.72 -21.07
CA SER A 16 11.62 -11.02 -21.03
C SER A 16 11.88 -10.28 -19.72
N GLY A 17 10.86 -10.07 -18.87
CA GLY A 17 10.94 -9.22 -17.70
C GLY A 17 10.99 -7.71 -18.01
N TYR A 18 10.83 -7.33 -19.27
CA TYR A 18 10.87 -5.92 -19.68
C TYR A 18 9.69 -5.15 -19.10
N SER A 19 9.98 -3.95 -18.58
CA SER A 19 8.98 -3.06 -17.99
C SER A 19 9.30 -1.60 -18.25
N ALA A 20 8.28 -0.76 -18.19
CA ALA A 20 8.40 0.69 -18.31
C ALA A 20 9.36 1.27 -17.25
N GLY A 21 10.15 2.25 -17.64
CA GLY A 21 11.08 2.95 -16.74
C GLY A 21 12.39 2.21 -16.47
N TYR A 22 12.53 0.95 -16.89
CA TYR A 22 13.71 0.12 -16.65
C TYR A 22 14.35 -0.42 -17.92
N SER A 23 13.54 -0.90 -18.85
CA SER A 23 14.02 -1.70 -20.00
C SER A 23 13.88 -0.99 -21.34
N TYR A 24 13.17 0.12 -21.38
CA TYR A 24 12.95 0.90 -22.62
C TYR A 24 13.57 2.28 -22.49
N GLU A 25 14.41 2.65 -23.45
CA GLU A 25 15.19 3.89 -23.42
C GLU A 25 14.32 5.16 -23.31
N TYR A 26 13.18 5.19 -23.97
CA TYR A 26 12.29 6.38 -24.05
C TYR A 26 10.94 6.17 -23.38
N PHE A 27 10.77 5.12 -22.60
CA PHE A 27 9.51 4.80 -21.93
C PHE A 27 9.68 4.77 -20.43
N GLY A 28 9.37 5.87 -19.75
CA GLY A 28 9.47 6.01 -18.29
C GLY A 28 8.91 7.34 -17.80
N GLY A 29 8.86 7.50 -16.49
CA GLY A 29 8.48 8.75 -15.83
C GLY A 29 9.60 9.81 -15.87
N ASN A 30 9.40 10.92 -15.15
CA ASN A 30 10.39 12.02 -15.06
C ASN A 30 10.81 12.64 -16.41
N ALA A 31 9.93 12.61 -17.39
CA ALA A 31 10.16 13.17 -18.70
C ALA A 31 8.99 14.05 -19.14
N THR A 32 9.31 15.10 -19.90
CA THR A 32 8.27 15.97 -20.51
C THR A 32 7.48 15.22 -21.58
N TYR A 33 8.15 14.33 -22.29
CA TYR A 33 7.59 13.45 -23.32
C TYR A 33 8.21 12.07 -23.20
N MET A 34 7.44 11.04 -23.56
CA MET A 34 7.92 9.66 -23.64
C MET A 34 7.36 8.98 -24.88
N ILE A 35 8.04 7.92 -25.33
CA ILE A 35 7.55 7.05 -26.41
C ILE A 35 6.98 5.80 -25.75
N ILE A 36 5.68 5.59 -25.91
CA ILE A 36 5.01 4.37 -25.44
C ILE A 36 5.14 3.31 -26.54
N PRO A 37 5.85 2.19 -26.29
CA PRO A 37 5.99 1.15 -27.28
C PRO A 37 4.66 0.44 -27.54
N GLU A 38 4.48 -0.05 -28.77
CA GLU A 38 3.26 -0.73 -29.19
C GLU A 38 2.88 -1.90 -28.29
N VAL A 39 3.86 -2.64 -27.79
CA VAL A 39 3.64 -3.75 -26.87
C VAL A 39 2.93 -3.31 -25.59
N ALA A 40 3.25 -2.14 -25.04
CA ALA A 40 2.57 -1.60 -23.85
C ALA A 40 1.11 -1.22 -24.15
N ILE A 41 0.83 -0.72 -25.35
CA ILE A 41 -0.53 -0.41 -25.81
C ILE A 41 -1.34 -1.71 -25.95
N ASN A 42 -0.77 -2.72 -26.61
CA ASN A 42 -1.43 -4.00 -26.87
C ASN A 42 -1.69 -4.80 -25.59
N LEU A 43 -0.85 -4.64 -24.56
CA LEU A 43 -1.04 -5.22 -23.24
C LEU A 43 -2.04 -4.44 -22.35
N GLY A 44 -2.62 -3.34 -22.87
CA GLY A 44 -3.56 -2.53 -22.09
C GLY A 44 -2.92 -1.72 -20.96
N CYS A 45 -1.60 -1.48 -21.01
CA CYS A 45 -0.88 -0.73 -19.99
C CYS A 45 -1.15 0.78 -20.00
N VAL A 46 -1.88 1.29 -21.00
CA VAL A 46 -2.27 2.70 -21.10
C VAL A 46 -3.71 2.87 -20.67
N LEU A 47 -3.90 3.32 -19.43
CA LEU A 47 -5.22 3.42 -18.80
C LEU A 47 -5.78 4.84 -18.90
N PRO A 48 -7.07 5.03 -19.25
CA PRO A 48 -7.70 6.34 -19.20
C PRO A 48 -7.68 6.94 -17.80
N TYR A 49 -7.40 8.23 -17.69
CA TYR A 49 -7.46 8.96 -16.42
C TYR A 49 -8.49 10.09 -16.50
N HIS A 50 -9.48 10.04 -15.63
CA HIS A 50 -10.60 10.97 -15.57
C HIS A 50 -10.51 11.99 -14.42
N GLY A 51 -9.46 11.91 -13.60
CA GLY A 51 -9.24 12.83 -12.48
C GLY A 51 -8.90 14.25 -12.91
N SER A 52 -9.05 15.19 -11.99
CA SER A 52 -8.84 16.62 -12.25
C SER A 52 -7.37 17.04 -12.26
N TYR A 53 -6.48 16.33 -11.55
CA TYR A 53 -5.07 16.69 -11.42
C TYR A 53 -4.14 15.48 -11.40
N PHE A 54 -2.96 15.64 -12.01
CA PHE A 54 -2.01 14.55 -12.22
C PHE A 54 -1.31 14.05 -10.95
N ALA A 55 -1.26 14.85 -9.88
CA ALA A 55 -0.68 14.38 -8.62
C ALA A 55 -1.41 13.13 -8.06
N ALA A 56 -2.74 13.07 -8.19
CA ALA A 56 -3.48 11.86 -7.84
C ALA A 56 -3.19 10.69 -8.81
N ALA A 57 -3.02 11.00 -10.10
CA ALA A 57 -2.66 9.98 -11.11
C ALA A 57 -1.29 9.33 -10.81
N SER A 58 -0.33 10.10 -10.32
CA SER A 58 1.01 9.58 -9.97
C SER A 58 1.01 8.59 -8.80
N LEU A 59 -0.05 8.57 -8.01
CA LEU A 59 -0.23 7.62 -6.89
C LEU A 59 -0.92 6.31 -7.33
N ALA A 60 -1.38 6.18 -8.57
CA ALA A 60 -2.11 5.00 -9.02
C ALA A 60 -1.26 3.73 -8.90
N GLU A 61 -0.01 3.75 -9.34
CA GLU A 61 0.90 2.60 -9.25
C GLU A 61 1.26 2.26 -7.79
N PRO A 62 1.72 3.22 -6.94
CA PRO A 62 1.95 2.95 -5.53
C PRO A 62 0.73 2.36 -4.81
N MET A 63 -0.47 2.85 -5.09
CA MET A 63 -1.69 2.30 -4.50
C MET A 63 -2.00 0.89 -5.02
N CYS A 64 -1.73 0.57 -6.28
CA CYS A 64 -1.85 -0.80 -6.78
C CYS A 64 -0.90 -1.76 -6.05
N CYS A 65 0.33 -1.35 -5.75
CA CYS A 65 1.27 -2.15 -4.95
C CYS A 65 0.73 -2.38 -3.53
N ILE A 66 0.19 -1.36 -2.89
CA ILE A 66 -0.40 -1.46 -1.55
C ILE A 66 -1.61 -2.41 -1.56
N ILE A 67 -2.54 -2.23 -2.47
CA ILE A 67 -3.73 -3.09 -2.60
C ILE A 67 -3.30 -4.53 -2.89
N GLY A 68 -2.33 -4.71 -3.78
CA GLY A 68 -1.76 -6.01 -4.10
C GLY A 68 -1.15 -6.70 -2.89
N ALA A 69 -0.40 -5.96 -2.05
CA ALA A 69 0.18 -6.48 -0.82
C ALA A 69 -0.90 -6.93 0.19
N TYR A 70 -1.97 -6.16 0.36
CA TYR A 70 -3.09 -6.56 1.21
C TYR A 70 -3.82 -7.80 0.68
N ASN A 71 -4.00 -7.90 -0.64
CA ASN A 71 -4.63 -9.07 -1.26
C ASN A 71 -3.75 -10.32 -1.24
N ALA A 72 -2.42 -10.15 -1.26
CA ALA A 72 -1.44 -11.24 -1.20
C ALA A 72 -1.19 -11.75 0.22
N ASN A 73 -1.56 -10.99 1.25
CA ASN A 73 -1.56 -11.48 2.61
C ASN A 73 -2.52 -12.66 2.76
N TYR A 74 -2.25 -13.51 3.73
CA TYR A 74 -3.18 -14.58 4.07
C TYR A 74 -3.32 -14.72 5.59
N HIS A 75 -4.39 -15.36 6.01
CA HIS A 75 -4.60 -15.76 7.39
C HIS A 75 -5.06 -17.21 7.44
N THR A 76 -4.81 -17.84 8.59
CA THR A 76 -5.17 -19.23 8.85
C THR A 76 -6.20 -19.31 9.96
N THR A 77 -6.92 -20.42 10.02
CA THR A 77 -7.76 -20.78 11.16
C THR A 77 -7.04 -21.92 11.92
N PRO A 78 -6.93 -21.90 13.24
CA PRO A 78 -6.30 -22.97 13.99
C PRO A 78 -6.90 -24.34 13.61
N TYR A 79 -6.01 -25.32 13.40
CA TYR A 79 -6.36 -26.71 13.02
C TYR A 79 -6.99 -26.89 11.63
N VAL A 80 -7.04 -25.84 10.80
CA VAL A 80 -7.51 -25.92 9.41
C VAL A 80 -6.33 -25.65 8.48
N TYR A 81 -6.03 -26.61 7.59
CA TYR A 81 -4.94 -26.50 6.60
C TYR A 81 -5.41 -25.75 5.36
N GLU A 82 -5.82 -24.50 5.57
CA GLU A 82 -6.31 -23.62 4.51
C GLU A 82 -5.75 -22.21 4.70
N HIS A 83 -5.22 -21.63 3.61
CA HIS A 83 -4.81 -20.23 3.57
C HIS A 83 -5.93 -19.40 2.96
N ARG A 84 -6.51 -18.52 3.75
CA ARG A 84 -7.50 -17.55 3.26
C ARG A 84 -6.80 -16.27 2.91
N MET A 85 -6.86 -15.90 1.63
CA MET A 85 -6.21 -14.70 1.13
C MET A 85 -6.90 -13.42 1.65
N GLY A 86 -6.11 -12.36 1.72
CA GLY A 86 -6.55 -11.06 2.20
C GLY A 86 -6.50 -10.91 3.72
N VAL A 87 -6.91 -9.75 4.17
CA VAL A 87 -7.00 -9.41 5.58
C VAL A 87 -8.24 -10.07 6.21
N LYS A 88 -8.07 -10.67 7.38
CA LYS A 88 -9.19 -11.23 8.14
C LYS A 88 -10.09 -10.09 8.64
N PRO A 89 -11.38 -10.04 8.27
CA PRO A 89 -12.31 -9.07 8.83
C PRO A 89 -12.36 -9.18 10.36
N GLY A 90 -12.32 -8.03 11.05
CA GLY A 90 -12.24 -7.99 12.51
C GLY A 90 -10.89 -8.46 13.10
N GLY A 91 -9.89 -8.76 12.25
CA GLY A 91 -8.56 -9.17 12.67
C GLY A 91 -7.65 -7.98 13.00
N ASN A 92 -6.41 -8.31 13.41
CA ASN A 92 -5.35 -7.34 13.65
C ASN A 92 -4.42 -7.24 12.44
N ILE A 93 -3.88 -6.05 12.20
CA ILE A 93 -2.86 -5.79 11.17
C ILE A 93 -1.67 -5.10 11.84
N ALA A 94 -0.46 -5.59 11.61
CA ALA A 94 0.77 -4.89 11.93
C ALA A 94 1.43 -4.39 10.65
N LEU A 95 1.70 -3.09 10.57
CA LEU A 95 2.36 -2.41 9.46
C LEU A 95 3.77 -2.02 9.91
N LEU A 96 4.77 -2.78 9.52
CA LEU A 96 6.15 -2.64 9.96
C LEU A 96 6.93 -1.66 9.07
N ALA A 97 7.73 -0.76 9.68
CA ALA A 97 8.48 0.31 9.01
C ALA A 97 7.57 1.18 8.11
N CYS A 98 6.40 1.53 8.60
CA CYS A 98 5.28 1.95 7.76
C CYS A 98 4.82 3.40 7.98
N ALA A 99 5.70 4.28 8.47
CA ALA A 99 5.41 5.71 8.60
C ALA A 99 5.94 6.56 7.41
N GLY A 100 6.53 5.91 6.38
CA GLY A 100 6.95 6.55 5.13
C GLY A 100 5.81 6.71 4.11
N PRO A 101 6.08 7.24 2.89
CA PRO A 101 5.04 7.52 1.88
C PRO A 101 4.17 6.32 1.51
N MET A 102 4.78 5.16 1.25
CA MET A 102 4.03 3.92 0.97
C MET A 102 3.23 3.46 2.19
N GLY A 103 3.83 3.56 3.38
CA GLY A 103 3.17 3.21 4.62
C GLY A 103 1.96 4.08 4.93
N ILE A 104 2.03 5.38 4.68
CA ILE A 104 0.87 6.29 4.82
C ILE A 104 -0.28 5.82 3.92
N GLY A 105 0.01 5.45 2.66
CA GLY A 105 -0.99 4.87 1.76
C GLY A 105 -1.55 3.53 2.27
N ALA A 106 -0.70 2.69 2.88
CA ALA A 106 -1.13 1.42 3.48
C ALA A 106 -2.04 1.64 4.71
N ILE A 107 -1.71 2.61 5.57
CA ILE A 107 -2.55 2.99 6.71
C ILE A 107 -3.90 3.52 6.22
N ASP A 108 -3.88 4.42 5.24
CA ASP A 108 -5.09 4.98 4.66
C ASP A 108 -5.99 3.89 4.07
N TYR A 109 -5.41 2.95 3.32
CA TYR A 109 -6.15 1.83 2.74
C TYR A 109 -6.70 0.87 3.81
N ALA A 110 -5.97 0.63 4.90
CA ALA A 110 -6.48 -0.16 6.03
C ALA A 110 -7.73 0.46 6.66
N ILE A 111 -7.76 1.80 6.76
CA ILE A 111 -8.88 2.55 7.36
C ILE A 111 -10.03 2.72 6.36
N ASN A 112 -9.73 3.03 5.10
CA ASN A 112 -10.70 3.51 4.11
C ASN A 112 -10.99 2.51 2.99
N GLY A 113 -10.18 1.47 2.80
CA GLY A 113 -10.25 0.51 1.69
C GLY A 113 -11.26 -0.63 1.87
N GLY A 114 -12.06 -0.62 2.91
CA GLY A 114 -13.10 -1.65 3.13
C GLY A 114 -12.59 -2.97 3.72
N LEU A 115 -11.34 -3.03 4.20
CA LEU A 115 -10.74 -4.25 4.79
C LEU A 115 -11.33 -4.63 6.15
N GLN A 116 -11.88 -3.66 6.88
CA GLN A 116 -12.53 -3.82 8.17
C GLN A 116 -11.70 -4.56 9.25
N PRO A 117 -10.42 -4.22 9.47
CA PRO A 117 -9.71 -4.75 10.62
C PRO A 117 -10.31 -4.16 11.92
N SER A 118 -10.16 -4.86 13.04
CA SER A 118 -10.49 -4.28 14.34
C SER A 118 -9.35 -3.40 14.87
N ARG A 119 -8.11 -3.77 14.55
CA ARG A 119 -6.91 -3.07 15.04
C ARG A 119 -5.86 -2.94 13.95
N VAL A 120 -5.22 -1.77 13.88
CA VAL A 120 -4.07 -1.49 13.00
C VAL A 120 -2.93 -0.94 13.86
N VAL A 121 -1.81 -1.66 13.90
CA VAL A 121 -0.60 -1.24 14.61
C VAL A 121 0.44 -0.78 13.60
N VAL A 122 0.77 0.49 13.62
CA VAL A 122 1.77 1.11 12.75
C VAL A 122 3.08 1.24 13.49
N VAL A 123 4.13 0.66 12.95
CA VAL A 123 5.45 0.58 13.57
C VAL A 123 6.48 1.29 12.73
N ASP A 124 7.28 2.13 13.35
CA ASP A 124 8.48 2.73 12.75
C ASP A 124 9.51 3.03 13.85
N ILE A 125 10.74 3.30 13.46
CA ILE A 125 11.82 3.75 14.36
C ILE A 125 12.01 5.26 14.31
N ASP A 126 11.43 5.95 13.34
CA ASP A 126 11.56 7.38 13.11
C ASP A 126 10.37 8.13 13.71
N GLU A 127 10.62 8.85 14.82
CA GLU A 127 9.58 9.61 15.50
C GLU A 127 8.99 10.73 14.66
N ALA A 128 9.79 11.38 13.81
CA ALA A 128 9.30 12.46 12.96
C ALA A 128 8.32 11.93 11.90
N ARG A 129 8.61 10.75 11.33
CA ARG A 129 7.70 10.06 10.40
C ARG A 129 6.42 9.62 11.10
N LEU A 130 6.51 9.04 12.29
CA LEU A 130 5.34 8.67 13.09
C LEU A 130 4.48 9.89 13.42
N ALA A 131 5.08 11.01 13.82
CA ALA A 131 4.36 12.25 14.08
C ALA A 131 3.64 12.77 12.82
N GLN A 132 4.30 12.71 11.66
CA GLN A 132 3.68 13.07 10.39
C GLN A 132 2.52 12.14 10.02
N ALA A 133 2.69 10.83 10.18
CA ALA A 133 1.63 9.86 9.93
C ALA A 133 0.42 10.07 10.85
N LYS A 134 0.63 10.29 12.15
CA LYS A 134 -0.42 10.63 13.13
C LYS A 134 -1.19 11.90 12.76
N LYS A 135 -0.49 12.89 12.16
CA LYS A 135 -1.12 14.15 11.71
C LYS A 135 -2.00 13.93 10.49
N LEU A 136 -1.58 13.11 9.55
CA LEU A 136 -2.30 12.83 8.30
C LEU A 136 -3.47 11.87 8.52
N LEU A 137 -3.26 10.86 9.36
CA LEU A 137 -4.22 9.80 9.65
C LEU A 137 -4.40 9.69 11.17
N PRO A 138 -5.16 10.60 11.77
CA PRO A 138 -5.34 10.63 13.22
C PRO A 138 -6.15 9.44 13.72
N VAL A 139 -5.82 8.93 14.92
CA VAL A 139 -6.51 7.80 15.55
C VAL A 139 -8.01 8.01 15.66
N LYS A 140 -8.47 9.26 15.82
CA LYS A 140 -9.89 9.60 15.86
C LYS A 140 -10.63 9.22 14.56
N GLN A 141 -10.01 9.46 13.40
CA GLN A 141 -10.60 9.12 12.10
C GLN A 141 -10.78 7.59 11.95
N ALA A 142 -9.83 6.80 12.43
CA ALA A 142 -9.94 5.35 12.44
C ALA A 142 -11.03 4.87 13.41
N ALA A 143 -11.09 5.47 14.60
CA ALA A 143 -12.09 5.17 15.63
C ALA A 143 -13.52 5.43 15.14
N GLU A 144 -13.77 6.47 14.33
CA GLU A 144 -15.07 6.75 13.70
C GLU A 144 -15.54 5.61 12.77
N LYS A 145 -14.60 4.75 12.34
CA LYS A 145 -14.85 3.54 11.53
C LYS A 145 -14.80 2.23 12.33
N GLY A 146 -14.71 2.34 13.66
CA GLY A 146 -14.61 1.18 14.54
C GLY A 146 -13.23 0.51 14.53
N ILE A 147 -12.18 1.19 14.07
CA ILE A 147 -10.82 0.66 13.96
C ILE A 147 -9.96 1.29 15.06
N GLU A 148 -9.30 0.46 15.86
CA GLU A 148 -8.27 0.89 16.81
C GLU A 148 -6.94 1.09 16.08
N LEU A 149 -6.50 2.34 15.90
CA LEU A 149 -5.24 2.68 15.26
C LEU A 149 -4.19 3.02 16.31
N ILE A 150 -3.07 2.28 16.31
CA ILE A 150 -1.99 2.44 17.27
C ILE A 150 -0.68 2.74 16.52
N TYR A 151 0.03 3.79 16.93
CA TYR A 151 1.36 4.12 16.42
C TYR A 151 2.43 3.80 17.45
N VAL A 152 3.42 3.01 17.10
CA VAL A 152 4.48 2.53 17.97
C VAL A 152 5.84 2.89 17.44
N ASN A 153 6.63 3.59 18.25
CA ASN A 153 8.06 3.77 17.98
C ASN A 153 8.81 2.60 18.63
N THR A 154 9.50 1.83 17.81
CA THR A 154 10.29 0.67 18.30
C THR A 154 11.77 0.96 18.45
N ALA A 155 12.21 2.20 18.24
CA ALA A 155 13.59 2.59 18.46
C ALA A 155 13.99 2.34 19.95
N GLY A 156 15.07 1.61 20.16
CA GLY A 156 15.57 1.32 21.49
C GLY A 156 14.79 0.28 22.30
N MET A 157 13.75 -0.35 21.73
CA MET A 157 13.06 -1.46 22.38
C MET A 157 13.92 -2.73 22.36
N ALA A 158 14.02 -3.41 23.52
CA ALA A 158 14.77 -4.65 23.63
C ALA A 158 14.10 -5.81 22.86
N ASP A 159 12.78 -5.88 22.88
CA ASP A 159 11.98 -6.90 22.19
C ASP A 159 10.72 -6.26 21.54
N PRO A 160 10.85 -5.70 20.33
CA PRO A 160 9.71 -5.17 19.62
C PRO A 160 8.63 -6.22 19.30
N ALA A 161 9.03 -7.47 19.08
CA ALA A 161 8.09 -8.54 18.74
C ALA A 161 7.17 -8.89 19.92
N ALA A 162 7.71 -8.97 21.13
CA ALA A 162 6.91 -9.17 22.35
C ALA A 162 5.93 -8.01 22.56
N GLN A 163 6.37 -6.77 22.34
CA GLN A 163 5.49 -5.59 22.41
C GLN A 163 4.32 -5.69 21.43
N LEU A 164 4.59 -6.03 20.17
CA LEU A 164 3.55 -6.15 19.15
C LEU A 164 2.58 -7.29 19.47
N ARG A 165 3.06 -8.42 19.95
CA ARG A 165 2.20 -9.52 20.40
C ARG A 165 1.30 -9.10 21.55
N ALA A 166 1.82 -8.33 22.51
CA ALA A 166 1.00 -7.80 23.61
C ALA A 166 -0.11 -6.86 23.10
N LEU A 167 0.20 -6.04 22.09
CA LEU A 167 -0.80 -5.16 21.46
C LEU A 167 -1.86 -5.90 20.63
N THR A 168 -1.65 -7.15 20.30
CA THR A 168 -2.59 -7.97 19.52
C THR A 168 -3.20 -9.12 20.37
N ASP A 169 -3.14 -9.00 21.69
CA ASP A 169 -3.66 -9.99 22.64
C ASP A 169 -3.06 -11.41 22.42
N GLY A 170 -1.82 -11.45 21.93
CA GLY A 170 -1.13 -12.69 21.59
C GLY A 170 -1.59 -13.36 20.29
N ALA A 171 -2.46 -12.72 19.53
CA ALA A 171 -3.02 -13.31 18.29
C ALA A 171 -2.08 -13.20 17.06
N GLY A 172 -0.90 -12.66 17.23
CA GLY A 172 0.17 -12.66 16.22
C GLY A 172 0.41 -11.34 15.57
#